data_f37814883786fa4bc2c46b7ba5622dfb
#
_entry.id   f37814883786fa4bc2c46b7ba5622dfb
#
_cell.length_a   1.000
_cell.length_b   1.000
_cell.length_c   1.000
_cell.angle_alpha   90.00
_cell.angle_beta   90.00
_cell.angle_gamma   90.00
#
_symmetry.space_group_name_H-M   'P 1'
#
loop_
_entity.id
_entity.type
_entity.pdbx_description
1 polymer ?
#
loop_
_entity_poly.entity_id
_entity_poly.type
_entity_poly.pdbx_seq_one_letter_code
_entity_poly.pdbx_strand_id
1 'polypeptide(L)'
;VIPVIVIDKVEDAVPMAEALLEGGIKVLEVTLRTSCAIEAMDRIIKQLPEAIVGAGTVRTKADASAAKSIGCQFAVSPGYTSEIGKHCLDIGLPLLPGVSTGSEVMMANNDGYYFLKLFPAVAVGGINLLKGFAGPFSDVKFCPTGGVTVQSAPEFLSLPNVPVCGGTWLTPKDLVANKNWVEITKLAKEASAIKRP
;
A
#
# COMPACT_ATOMS: atom_id res chain seq x y z
N VAL A 1 4.56 6.14 6.10
CA VAL A 1 4.03 6.15 4.72
C VAL A 1 4.38 4.84 4.03
N ILE A 2 3.48 4.30 3.21
CA ILE A 2 3.71 3.12 2.36
C ILE A 2 3.78 3.57 0.91
N PRO A 3 4.89 3.36 0.18
CA PRO A 3 4.98 3.67 -1.24
C PRO A 3 4.10 2.70 -2.04
N VAL A 4 3.33 3.23 -2.97
CA VAL A 4 2.56 2.45 -3.95
C VAL A 4 3.34 2.46 -5.26
N ILE A 5 3.98 1.33 -5.56
CA ILE A 5 5.03 1.22 -6.57
C ILE A 5 4.48 0.57 -7.83
N VAL A 6 4.82 1.14 -8.99
CA VAL A 6 4.63 0.51 -10.30
C VAL A 6 6.00 0.25 -10.89
N ILE A 7 6.28 -1.00 -11.25
CA ILE A 7 7.55 -1.41 -11.85
C ILE A 7 7.28 -1.85 -13.29
N ASP A 8 7.78 -1.07 -14.24
CA ASP A 8 7.59 -1.35 -15.67
C ASP A 8 8.71 -2.24 -16.24
N LYS A 9 9.87 -2.26 -15.57
CA LYS A 9 11.04 -3.07 -15.97
C LYS A 9 11.60 -3.78 -14.75
N VAL A 10 11.84 -5.08 -14.89
CA VAL A 10 12.34 -5.94 -13.80
C VAL A 10 13.69 -5.48 -13.26
N GLU A 11 14.56 -4.97 -14.13
CA GLU A 11 15.89 -4.47 -13.74
C GLU A 11 15.85 -3.25 -12.81
N ASP A 12 14.74 -2.50 -12.75
CA ASP A 12 14.58 -1.35 -11.88
C ASP A 12 14.10 -1.75 -10.47
N ALA A 13 13.66 -2.99 -10.28
CA ALA A 13 13.03 -3.45 -9.05
C ALA A 13 13.94 -3.34 -7.82
N VAL A 14 15.12 -3.96 -7.89
CA VAL A 14 16.06 -3.99 -6.77
C VAL A 14 16.67 -2.62 -6.50
N PRO A 15 17.21 -1.89 -7.49
CA PRO A 15 17.77 -0.55 -7.24
C PRO A 15 16.75 0.44 -6.66
N MET A 16 15.48 0.37 -7.09
CA MET A 16 14.42 1.20 -6.54
C MET A 16 14.12 0.84 -5.08
N ALA A 17 14.04 -0.46 -4.76
CA ALA A 17 13.81 -0.93 -3.40
C ALA A 17 14.98 -0.55 -2.47
N GLU A 18 16.22 -0.69 -2.91
CA GLU A 18 17.42 -0.24 -2.18
C GLU A 18 17.35 1.25 -1.85
N ALA A 19 16.99 2.10 -2.84
CA ALA A 19 16.84 3.53 -2.64
C ALA A 19 15.77 3.88 -1.60
N LEU A 20 14.65 3.17 -1.59
CA LEU A 20 13.58 3.33 -0.60
C LEU A 20 14.03 2.88 0.80
N LEU A 21 14.72 1.74 0.90
CA LEU A 21 15.28 1.22 2.16
C LEU A 21 16.32 2.19 2.75
N GLU A 22 17.24 2.69 1.93
CA GLU A 22 18.23 3.70 2.34
C GLU A 22 17.56 4.98 2.86
N GLY A 23 16.39 5.32 2.32
CA GLY A 23 15.54 6.41 2.79
C GLY A 23 14.74 6.10 4.06
N GLY A 24 14.85 4.87 4.61
CA GLY A 24 14.15 4.45 5.83
C GLY A 24 12.74 3.87 5.59
N ILE A 25 12.36 3.62 4.36
CA ILE A 25 11.06 2.99 4.01
C ILE A 25 11.27 1.50 3.80
N LYS A 26 10.79 0.68 4.74
CA LYS A 26 10.94 -0.78 4.70
C LYS A 26 9.73 -1.52 4.13
N VAL A 27 8.53 -0.95 4.23
CA VAL A 27 7.28 -1.57 3.73
C VAL A 27 7.01 -1.08 2.32
N LEU A 28 6.98 -2.00 1.36
CA LEU A 28 6.88 -1.72 -0.08
C LEU A 28 5.62 -2.38 -0.66
N GLU A 29 4.65 -1.58 -1.13
CA GLU A 29 3.49 -2.08 -1.90
C GLU A 29 3.84 -2.03 -3.39
N VAL A 30 4.19 -3.18 -3.99
CA VAL A 30 4.41 -3.31 -5.44
C VAL A 30 3.13 -3.77 -6.12
N THR A 31 2.63 -2.98 -7.07
CA THR A 31 1.31 -3.23 -7.67
C THR A 31 1.36 -4.24 -8.82
N LEU A 32 0.37 -5.13 -8.89
CA LEU A 32 0.16 -6.08 -10.00
C LEU A 32 -0.44 -5.39 -11.24
N ARG A 33 0.12 -4.24 -11.64
CA ARG A 33 -0.34 -3.43 -12.79
C ARG A 33 0.51 -3.63 -14.03
N THR A 34 1.59 -4.39 -13.92
CA THR A 34 2.51 -4.69 -15.03
C THR A 34 2.73 -6.19 -15.12
N SER A 35 3.10 -6.66 -16.30
CA SER A 35 3.36 -8.10 -16.52
C SER A 35 4.58 -8.61 -15.76
N CYS A 36 5.52 -7.74 -15.41
CA CYS A 36 6.74 -8.11 -14.70
C CYS A 36 6.64 -7.99 -13.17
N ALA A 37 5.48 -7.57 -12.62
CA ALA A 37 5.36 -7.25 -11.21
C ALA A 37 5.70 -8.43 -10.27
N ILE A 38 5.25 -9.64 -10.60
CA ILE A 38 5.55 -10.86 -9.81
C ILE A 38 7.06 -11.13 -9.79
N GLU A 39 7.71 -11.09 -10.96
CA GLU A 39 9.16 -11.30 -11.05
C GLU A 39 9.94 -10.20 -10.32
N ALA A 40 9.48 -8.95 -10.42
CA ALA A 40 10.08 -7.82 -9.73
C ALA A 40 10.02 -7.99 -8.19
N MET A 41 8.86 -8.37 -7.65
CA MET A 41 8.69 -8.66 -6.22
C MET A 41 9.58 -9.84 -5.78
N ASP A 42 9.62 -10.93 -6.54
CA ASP A 42 10.45 -12.11 -6.23
C ASP A 42 11.94 -11.73 -6.15
N ARG A 43 12.43 -10.87 -7.07
CA ARG A 43 13.81 -10.36 -7.02
C ARG A 43 14.07 -9.51 -5.78
N ILE A 44 13.18 -8.60 -5.44
CA ILE A 44 13.31 -7.77 -4.23
C ILE A 44 13.37 -8.67 -2.98
N ILE A 45 12.43 -9.60 -2.84
CA ILE A 45 12.34 -10.49 -1.67
C ILE A 45 13.62 -11.32 -1.51
N LYS A 46 14.18 -11.84 -2.61
CA LYS A 46 15.39 -12.68 -2.57
C LYS A 46 16.67 -11.91 -2.28
N GLN A 47 16.76 -10.66 -2.76
CA GLN A 47 18.00 -9.88 -2.67
C GLN A 47 18.03 -8.91 -1.48
N LEU A 48 16.86 -8.49 -0.99
CA LEU A 48 16.72 -7.51 0.08
C LEU A 48 15.85 -8.06 1.23
N PRO A 49 16.39 -8.96 2.06
CA PRO A 49 15.63 -9.65 3.11
C PRO A 49 15.07 -8.71 4.19
N GLU A 50 15.57 -7.49 4.30
CA GLU A 50 15.05 -6.44 5.20
C GLU A 50 13.81 -5.73 4.66
N ALA A 51 13.48 -5.88 3.36
CA ALA A 51 12.28 -5.32 2.76
C ALA A 51 11.04 -6.13 3.13
N ILE A 52 10.00 -5.44 3.55
CA ILE A 52 8.67 -6.00 3.80
C ILE A 52 7.86 -5.78 2.52
N VAL A 53 7.83 -6.78 1.64
CA VAL A 53 7.21 -6.67 0.32
C VAL A 53 5.77 -7.19 0.35
N GLY A 54 4.86 -6.37 -0.13
CA GLY A 54 3.46 -6.72 -0.35
C GLY A 54 3.01 -6.49 -1.78
N ALA A 55 2.08 -7.32 -2.24
CA ALA A 55 1.47 -7.20 -3.55
C ALA A 55 0.28 -6.24 -3.50
N GLY A 56 0.35 -5.12 -4.22
CA GLY A 56 -0.77 -4.20 -4.43
C GLY A 56 -1.61 -4.56 -5.65
N THR A 57 -2.82 -4.02 -5.72
CA THR A 57 -3.76 -4.27 -6.81
C THR A 57 -4.17 -5.75 -6.94
N VAL A 58 -4.20 -6.47 -5.83
CA VAL A 58 -4.74 -7.85 -5.76
C VAL A 58 -6.25 -7.78 -5.98
N ARG A 59 -6.78 -8.41 -7.03
CA ARG A 59 -8.20 -8.38 -7.40
C ARG A 59 -8.84 -9.76 -7.45
N THR A 60 -8.05 -10.80 -7.46
CA THR A 60 -8.51 -12.19 -7.58
C THR A 60 -7.80 -13.11 -6.58
N LYS A 61 -8.39 -14.29 -6.34
CA LYS A 61 -7.73 -15.35 -5.57
C LYS A 61 -6.40 -15.78 -6.21
N ALA A 62 -6.35 -15.80 -7.54
CA ALA A 62 -5.14 -16.15 -8.28
C ALA A 62 -4.01 -15.13 -8.01
N ASP A 63 -4.32 -13.81 -7.99
CA ASP A 63 -3.36 -12.77 -7.63
C ASP A 63 -2.80 -12.99 -6.22
N ALA A 64 -3.69 -13.25 -5.24
CA ALA A 64 -3.30 -13.49 -3.86
C ALA A 64 -2.41 -14.74 -3.72
N SER A 65 -2.79 -15.83 -4.38
CA SER A 65 -2.00 -17.08 -4.38
C SER A 65 -0.63 -16.90 -5.04
N ALA A 66 -0.56 -16.16 -6.16
CA ALA A 66 0.70 -15.85 -6.83
C ALA A 66 1.62 -15.00 -5.92
N ALA A 67 1.06 -13.97 -5.29
CA ALA A 67 1.81 -13.15 -4.33
C ALA A 67 2.34 -13.98 -3.15
N LYS A 68 1.50 -14.84 -2.57
CA LYS A 68 1.90 -15.72 -1.47
C LYS A 68 3.02 -16.70 -1.87
N SER A 69 2.93 -17.26 -3.08
CA SER A 69 3.90 -18.27 -3.55
C SER A 69 5.33 -17.74 -3.72
N ILE A 70 5.49 -16.45 -4.01
CA ILE A 70 6.81 -15.81 -4.10
C ILE A 70 7.30 -15.21 -2.77
N GLY A 71 6.51 -15.33 -1.69
CA GLY A 71 6.90 -14.89 -0.35
C GLY A 71 6.48 -13.46 0.00
N CYS A 72 5.51 -12.85 -0.71
CA CYS A 72 4.92 -11.59 -0.25
C CYS A 72 4.36 -11.74 1.17
N GLN A 73 4.62 -10.74 2.00
CA GLN A 73 4.26 -10.76 3.42
C GLN A 73 2.86 -10.17 3.66
N PHE A 74 2.30 -9.43 2.71
CA PHE A 74 0.94 -8.90 2.74
C PHE A 74 0.42 -8.68 1.32
N ALA A 75 -0.89 -8.45 1.23
CA ALA A 75 -1.58 -8.06 0.01
C ALA A 75 -2.39 -6.78 0.25
N VAL A 76 -2.63 -6.04 -0.82
CA VAL A 76 -3.46 -4.84 -0.83
C VAL A 76 -4.41 -4.90 -2.02
N SER A 77 -5.72 -4.77 -1.78
CA SER A 77 -6.72 -4.74 -2.85
C SER A 77 -7.28 -3.33 -3.06
N PRO A 78 -7.72 -2.99 -4.29
CA PRO A 78 -8.36 -1.70 -4.56
C PRO A 78 -9.81 -1.62 -4.08
N GLY A 79 -10.43 -2.74 -3.82
CA GLY A 79 -11.81 -2.92 -3.33
C GLY A 79 -11.89 -4.19 -2.50
N TYR A 80 -13.05 -4.44 -1.88
CA TYR A 80 -13.27 -5.62 -1.04
C TYR A 80 -14.37 -6.52 -1.59
N THR A 81 -14.09 -7.82 -1.59
CA THR A 81 -15.09 -8.89 -1.70
C THR A 81 -14.78 -9.98 -0.67
N SER A 82 -15.83 -10.57 -0.07
CA SER A 82 -15.64 -11.68 0.89
C SER A 82 -14.89 -12.86 0.27
N GLU A 83 -14.98 -13.04 -1.04
CA GLU A 83 -14.25 -14.11 -1.74
C GLU A 83 -12.73 -13.93 -1.63
N ILE A 84 -12.22 -12.72 -1.90
CA ILE A 84 -10.79 -12.42 -1.79
C ILE A 84 -10.37 -12.43 -0.31
N GLY A 85 -11.17 -11.81 0.56
CA GLY A 85 -10.87 -11.74 1.99
C GLY A 85 -10.70 -13.13 2.61
N LYS A 86 -11.68 -14.01 2.43
CA LYS A 86 -11.63 -15.38 2.95
C LYS A 86 -10.47 -16.17 2.37
N HIS A 87 -10.23 -16.06 1.06
CA HIS A 87 -9.10 -16.72 0.44
C HIS A 87 -7.76 -16.28 1.04
N CYS A 88 -7.57 -14.98 1.28
CA CYS A 88 -6.35 -14.47 1.91
C CYS A 88 -6.18 -15.01 3.34
N LEU A 89 -7.26 -15.13 4.12
CA LEU A 89 -7.23 -15.78 5.43
C LEU A 89 -6.84 -17.26 5.34
N ASP A 90 -7.45 -18.00 4.41
CA ASP A 90 -7.20 -19.43 4.21
C ASP A 90 -5.73 -19.73 3.85
N ILE A 91 -5.10 -18.89 3.03
CA ILE A 91 -3.69 -19.05 2.65
C ILE A 91 -2.70 -18.37 3.61
N GLY A 92 -3.19 -17.73 4.67
CA GLY A 92 -2.36 -17.00 5.63
C GLY A 92 -1.59 -15.84 5.03
N LEU A 93 -2.23 -15.06 4.13
CA LEU A 93 -1.69 -13.83 3.55
C LEU A 93 -2.45 -12.62 4.12
N PRO A 94 -1.86 -11.81 5.01
CA PRO A 94 -2.50 -10.61 5.51
C PRO A 94 -2.98 -9.71 4.38
N LEU A 95 -4.25 -9.28 4.40
CA LEU A 95 -4.83 -8.40 3.39
C LEU A 95 -5.18 -7.04 3.99
N LEU A 96 -4.79 -5.97 3.30
CA LEU A 96 -5.29 -4.61 3.51
C LEU A 96 -6.37 -4.32 2.44
N PRO A 97 -7.66 -4.56 2.74
CA PRO A 97 -8.72 -4.47 1.74
C PRO A 97 -9.15 -3.02 1.49
N GLY A 98 -9.41 -2.69 0.21
CA GLY A 98 -9.88 -1.39 -0.21
C GLY A 98 -11.38 -1.21 0.05
N VAL A 99 -11.77 -0.02 0.55
CA VAL A 99 -13.15 0.40 0.77
C VAL A 99 -13.32 1.87 0.43
N SER A 100 -14.53 2.29 0.11
CA SER A 100 -14.90 3.68 -0.17
C SER A 100 -16.24 4.09 0.44
N THR A 101 -17.01 3.15 0.96
CA THR A 101 -18.35 3.36 1.53
C THR A 101 -18.51 2.66 2.88
N GLY A 102 -19.48 3.12 3.70
CA GLY A 102 -19.80 2.47 4.96
C GLY A 102 -20.27 1.01 4.79
N SER A 103 -20.97 0.70 3.70
CA SER A 103 -21.42 -0.68 3.42
C SER A 103 -20.22 -1.61 3.16
N GLU A 104 -19.20 -1.14 2.45
CA GLU A 104 -17.98 -1.91 2.21
C GLU A 104 -17.17 -2.09 3.50
N VAL A 105 -17.12 -1.06 4.37
CA VAL A 105 -16.53 -1.20 5.72
C VAL A 105 -17.24 -2.29 6.50
N MET A 106 -18.58 -2.28 6.55
CA MET A 106 -19.37 -3.31 7.24
C MET A 106 -19.11 -4.71 6.67
N MET A 107 -19.01 -4.86 5.34
CA MET A 107 -18.69 -6.14 4.71
C MET A 107 -17.31 -6.65 5.14
N ALA A 108 -16.30 -5.78 5.13
CA ALA A 108 -14.94 -6.13 5.55
C ALA A 108 -14.90 -6.51 7.06
N ASN A 109 -15.60 -5.75 7.91
CA ASN A 109 -15.68 -6.03 9.35
C ASN A 109 -16.35 -7.39 9.64
N ASN A 110 -17.41 -7.76 8.89
CA ASN A 110 -18.07 -9.07 9.04
C ASN A 110 -17.14 -10.26 8.78
N ASP A 111 -16.10 -10.06 7.93
CA ASP A 111 -15.09 -11.06 7.64
C ASP A 111 -13.80 -10.87 8.50
N GLY A 112 -13.84 -9.99 9.51
CA GLY A 112 -12.75 -9.81 10.50
C GLY A 112 -11.66 -8.79 10.13
N TYR A 113 -11.90 -7.95 9.13
CA TYR A 113 -10.95 -6.90 8.71
C TYR A 113 -11.28 -5.56 9.37
N TYR A 114 -10.40 -5.07 10.22
CA TYR A 114 -10.53 -3.79 10.96
C TYR A 114 -9.42 -2.78 10.61
N PHE A 115 -8.47 -3.16 9.75
CA PHE A 115 -7.52 -2.24 9.15
C PHE A 115 -7.72 -2.25 7.64
N LEU A 116 -8.21 -1.14 7.10
CA LEU A 116 -8.72 -1.03 5.73
C LEU A 116 -7.98 0.05 4.95
N LYS A 117 -7.90 -0.10 3.63
CA LYS A 117 -7.43 0.95 2.73
C LYS A 117 -8.62 1.80 2.29
N LEU A 118 -8.58 3.11 2.56
CA LEU A 118 -9.53 4.02 1.91
C LEU A 118 -9.02 4.34 0.50
N PHE A 119 -9.76 3.93 -0.54
CA PHE A 119 -9.33 4.10 -1.93
C PHE A 119 -10.51 4.30 -2.90
N PRO A 120 -10.39 5.25 -3.85
CA PRO A 120 -9.36 6.29 -3.99
C PRO A 120 -9.61 7.46 -3.02
N ALA A 121 -8.76 7.64 -2.01
CA ALA A 121 -9.05 8.43 -0.81
C ALA A 121 -9.56 9.84 -1.08
N VAL A 122 -8.82 10.63 -1.84
CA VAL A 122 -9.19 12.06 -2.09
C VAL A 122 -10.48 12.14 -2.90
N ALA A 123 -10.65 11.29 -3.90
CA ALA A 123 -11.83 11.32 -4.79
C ALA A 123 -13.13 10.95 -4.07
N VAL A 124 -13.09 10.13 -3.02
CA VAL A 124 -14.28 9.68 -2.29
C VAL A 124 -14.60 10.53 -1.04
N GLY A 125 -13.87 11.63 -0.82
CA GLY A 125 -14.13 12.55 0.29
C GLY A 125 -13.00 12.72 1.30
N GLY A 126 -11.91 11.94 1.17
CA GLY A 126 -10.66 12.14 1.91
C GLY A 126 -10.83 12.26 3.42
N ILE A 127 -10.28 13.33 3.97
CA ILE A 127 -10.29 13.63 5.40
C ILE A 127 -11.71 13.75 5.95
N ASN A 128 -12.65 14.35 5.20
CA ASN A 128 -14.03 14.50 5.65
C ASN A 128 -14.75 13.16 5.78
N LEU A 129 -14.52 12.23 4.84
CA LEU A 129 -15.07 10.88 4.93
C LEU A 129 -14.48 10.12 6.13
N LEU A 130 -13.16 10.21 6.34
CA LEU A 130 -12.49 9.56 7.48
C LEU A 130 -12.97 10.10 8.83
N LYS A 131 -13.21 11.41 8.93
CA LYS A 131 -13.83 12.04 10.11
C LYS A 131 -15.26 11.52 10.32
N GLY A 132 -16.04 11.38 9.23
CA GLY A 132 -17.41 10.83 9.28
C GLY A 132 -17.42 9.36 9.72
N PHE A 133 -16.43 8.57 9.32
CA PHE A 133 -16.29 7.16 9.72
C PHE A 133 -15.84 6.97 11.17
N ALA A 134 -15.18 7.95 11.78
CA ALA A 134 -14.63 7.82 13.13
C ALA A 134 -15.72 7.57 14.20
N GLY A 135 -16.95 8.04 13.98
CA GLY A 135 -18.08 7.78 14.89
C GLY A 135 -18.60 6.34 14.78
N PRO A 136 -19.20 5.95 13.63
CA PRO A 136 -19.83 4.63 13.48
C PRO A 136 -18.83 3.46 13.43
N PHE A 137 -17.56 3.71 13.11
CA PHE A 137 -16.50 2.69 12.96
C PHE A 137 -15.28 3.05 13.83
N SER A 138 -15.51 3.26 15.14
CA SER A 138 -14.47 3.72 16.07
C SER A 138 -13.33 2.70 16.29
N ASP A 139 -13.58 1.44 16.02
CA ASP A 139 -12.65 0.32 16.09
C ASP A 139 -11.88 0.06 14.77
N VAL A 140 -12.24 0.76 13.69
CA VAL A 140 -11.62 0.58 12.37
C VAL A 140 -10.49 1.60 12.16
N LYS A 141 -9.38 1.13 11.60
CA LYS A 141 -8.26 1.98 11.16
C LYS A 141 -8.18 1.99 9.63
N PHE A 142 -7.71 3.12 9.10
CA PHE A 142 -7.65 3.33 7.66
C PHE A 142 -6.23 3.70 7.20
N CYS A 143 -5.86 3.19 6.02
CA CYS A 143 -4.72 3.62 5.23
C CYS A 143 -5.25 4.36 3.99
N PRO A 144 -5.46 5.70 4.05
CA PRO A 144 -5.87 6.45 2.87
C PRO A 144 -4.81 6.40 1.79
N THR A 145 -5.26 6.08 0.57
CA THR A 145 -4.41 5.95 -0.61
C THR A 145 -5.15 6.50 -1.84
N GLY A 146 -4.42 7.16 -2.72
CA GLY A 146 -5.00 7.78 -3.93
C GLY A 146 -5.28 9.26 -3.76
N GLY A 147 -4.44 10.08 -4.40
CA GLY A 147 -4.46 11.54 -4.31
C GLY A 147 -3.76 12.12 -3.07
N VAL A 148 -3.23 11.28 -2.19
CA VAL A 148 -2.41 11.74 -1.05
C VAL A 148 -1.05 12.21 -1.58
N THR A 149 -0.61 13.38 -1.11
CA THR A 149 0.67 14.01 -1.47
C THR A 149 1.54 14.20 -0.23
N VAL A 150 2.81 14.54 -0.42
CA VAL A 150 3.71 14.86 0.71
C VAL A 150 3.17 16.02 1.55
N GLN A 151 2.48 16.98 0.94
CA GLN A 151 1.89 18.15 1.62
C GLN A 151 0.65 17.77 2.43
N SER A 152 -0.20 16.86 1.90
CA SER A 152 -1.44 16.44 2.58
C SER A 152 -1.27 15.29 3.57
N ALA A 153 -0.20 14.51 3.45
CA ALA A 153 0.05 13.35 4.32
C ALA A 153 0.03 13.68 5.83
N PRO A 154 0.63 14.79 6.31
CA PRO A 154 0.56 15.14 7.74
C PRO A 154 -0.88 15.34 8.24
N GLU A 155 -1.76 15.95 7.44
CA GLU A 155 -3.16 16.17 7.82
C GLU A 155 -3.93 14.82 7.91
N PHE A 156 -3.71 13.91 6.95
CA PHE A 156 -4.27 12.55 7.04
C PHE A 156 -3.77 11.82 8.29
N LEU A 157 -2.47 11.89 8.58
CA LEU A 157 -1.85 11.19 9.71
C LEU A 157 -2.22 11.80 11.07
N SER A 158 -2.77 13.01 11.11
CA SER A 158 -3.30 13.62 12.35
C SER A 158 -4.61 12.99 12.82
N LEU A 159 -5.32 12.28 11.95
CA LEU A 159 -6.57 11.63 12.31
C LEU A 159 -6.34 10.39 13.20
N PRO A 160 -7.12 10.20 14.27
CA PRO A 160 -6.92 9.10 15.24
C PRO A 160 -7.16 7.71 14.62
N ASN A 161 -7.96 7.63 13.55
CA ASN A 161 -8.25 6.40 12.80
C ASN A 161 -7.30 6.17 11.60
N VAL A 162 -6.26 7.00 11.43
CA VAL A 162 -5.28 6.90 10.32
C VAL A 162 -3.88 6.65 10.87
N PRO A 163 -3.43 5.42 11.02
CA PRO A 163 -2.07 5.11 11.50
C PRO A 163 -1.00 5.29 10.42
N VAL A 164 -1.35 5.17 9.15
CA VAL A 164 -0.43 5.24 8.00
C VAL A 164 -1.20 5.69 6.76
N CYS A 165 -0.51 6.24 5.77
CA CYS A 165 -1.08 6.55 4.46
C CYS A 165 -0.22 5.94 3.33
N GLY A 166 -0.87 5.66 2.20
CA GLY A 166 -0.22 5.19 0.98
C GLY A 166 -0.04 6.32 -0.03
N GLY A 167 1.11 6.33 -0.72
CA GLY A 167 1.37 7.36 -1.70
C GLY A 167 2.28 6.93 -2.85
N THR A 168 2.04 7.52 -4.01
CA THR A 168 2.81 7.25 -5.24
C THR A 168 3.96 8.24 -5.46
N TRP A 169 4.04 9.31 -4.66
CA TRP A 169 5.01 10.38 -4.85
C TRP A 169 6.45 10.00 -4.53
N LEU A 170 6.67 8.85 -3.86
CA LEU A 170 8.01 8.36 -3.52
C LEU A 170 8.74 7.79 -4.73
N THR A 171 8.02 7.33 -5.74
CA THR A 171 8.57 6.73 -6.96
C THR A 171 7.98 7.38 -8.21
N PRO A 172 8.26 8.69 -8.46
CA PRO A 172 7.80 9.39 -9.65
C PRO A 172 8.31 8.70 -10.93
N LYS A 173 7.45 8.59 -11.93
CA LYS A 173 7.75 7.85 -13.17
C LYS A 173 8.99 8.37 -13.91
N ASP A 174 9.17 9.68 -13.94
CA ASP A 174 10.31 10.34 -14.56
C ASP A 174 11.62 10.02 -13.85
N LEU A 175 11.64 9.99 -12.52
CA LEU A 175 12.82 9.62 -11.75
C LEU A 175 13.19 8.15 -11.96
N VAL A 176 12.18 7.26 -11.99
CA VAL A 176 12.38 5.83 -12.26
C VAL A 176 12.92 5.62 -13.68
N ALA A 177 12.31 6.26 -14.69
CA ALA A 177 12.73 6.15 -16.08
C ALA A 177 14.18 6.64 -16.30
N ASN A 178 14.60 7.65 -15.54
CA ASN A 178 15.97 8.20 -15.58
C ASN A 178 16.92 7.50 -14.60
N LYS A 179 16.47 6.46 -13.88
CA LYS A 179 17.25 5.74 -12.85
C LYS A 179 17.84 6.67 -11.78
N ASN A 180 17.12 7.74 -11.43
CA ASN A 180 17.56 8.71 -10.44
C ASN A 180 17.25 8.22 -9.01
N TRP A 181 17.95 7.16 -8.62
CA TRP A 181 17.78 6.51 -7.32
C TRP A 181 18.12 7.42 -6.13
N VAL A 182 19.09 8.33 -6.33
CA VAL A 182 19.48 9.32 -5.31
C VAL A 182 18.29 10.21 -4.92
N GLU A 183 17.53 10.72 -5.89
CA GLU A 183 16.37 11.55 -5.59
C GLU A 183 15.23 10.71 -4.99
N ILE A 184 15.08 9.44 -5.38
CA ILE A 184 14.12 8.50 -4.72
C ILE A 184 14.51 8.29 -3.25
N THR A 185 15.77 8.09 -2.94
CA THR A 185 16.27 8.02 -1.53
C THR A 185 15.93 9.27 -0.76
N LYS A 186 16.09 10.45 -1.36
CA LYS A 186 15.73 11.72 -0.72
C LYS A 186 14.22 11.83 -0.44
N LEU A 187 13.38 11.52 -1.42
CA LEU A 187 11.92 11.48 -1.24
C LEU A 187 11.50 10.49 -0.14
N ALA A 188 12.17 9.35 -0.07
CA ALA A 188 11.93 8.36 0.98
C ALA A 188 12.35 8.89 2.37
N LYS A 189 13.50 9.58 2.49
CA LYS A 189 13.94 10.25 3.74
C LYS A 189 12.92 11.29 4.19
N GLU A 190 12.44 12.12 3.29
CA GLU A 190 11.40 13.13 3.57
C GLU A 190 10.10 12.45 4.06
N ALA A 191 9.65 11.40 3.36
CA ALA A 191 8.44 10.66 3.74
C ALA A 191 8.59 9.93 5.08
N SER A 192 9.76 9.36 5.38
CA SER A 192 10.03 8.67 6.65
C SER A 192 10.11 9.63 7.84
N ALA A 193 10.46 10.89 7.58
CA ALA A 193 10.52 11.95 8.60
C ALA A 193 9.15 12.55 8.96
N ILE A 194 8.09 12.23 8.20
CA ILE A 194 6.72 12.69 8.52
C ILE A 194 6.28 12.03 9.82
N LYS A 195 6.24 12.84 10.87
CA LYS A 195 5.77 12.37 12.20
C LYS A 195 4.25 12.37 12.24
N ARG A 196 3.71 11.37 12.91
CA ARG A 196 2.32 11.43 13.37
C ARG A 196 2.27 12.38 14.56
N PRO A 197 1.36 13.40 14.55
CA PRO A 197 1.20 14.31 15.68
C PRO A 197 0.76 13.59 16.94
#